data_4220d62199126052e4a66e9d22712e1f
#
_entry.id   4220d62199126052e4a66e9d22712e1f
#
_cell.length_a   1.000
_cell.length_b   1.000
_cell.length_c   1.000
_cell.angle_alpha   90.00
_cell.angle_beta   90.00
_cell.angle_gamma   90.00
#
_symmetry.space_group_name_H-M   'P 1'
#
loop_
_entity.id
_entity.type
_entity.pdbx_description
1 polymer ?
#
loop_
_entity_poly.entity_id
_entity_poly.type
_entity_poly.pdbx_seq_one_letter_code
_entity_poly.pdbx_strand_id
1 'polypeptide(L)'
;MLARPTIDNIKMNTKLTYKYVDKSNFEESRQIVFGGEVTNLLTNLFTRHLKVGKFFIPHQVYLPDLQTDLICFPSDDDHVWHEYVSMGPTADYVTDNRDASTFIAQFCATPWNEERAMQHLGLREAVLA
;
A
#
# COMPACT_ATOMS: atom_id res chain seq x y z
N MET A 1 -38.71 -18.04 -1.01
CA MET A 1 -37.96 -17.87 -1.56
C MET A 1 -36.95 -17.76 -1.07
N LEU A 2 -36.43 -17.99 -1.18
CA LEU A 2 -35.52 -17.84 -0.80
C LEU A 2 -34.94 -16.96 -1.07
N ALA A 3 -34.76 -16.85 -0.51
CA ALA A 3 -34.16 -15.74 -0.66
C ALA A 3 -33.01 -15.88 -1.41
N ARG A 4 -32.95 -15.34 -2.39
CA ARG A 4 -31.75 -15.32 -3.08
C ARG A 4 -30.93 -14.23 -2.50
N PRO A 5 -29.63 -14.32 -2.60
CA PRO A 5 -28.79 -13.24 -2.19
C PRO A 5 -29.14 -12.03 -2.99
N THR A 6 -29.21 -10.94 -2.33
CA THR A 6 -29.43 -9.68 -3.01
C THR A 6 -28.13 -8.92 -2.96
N ILE A 7 -28.10 -7.85 -3.69
CA ILE A 7 -26.95 -6.98 -3.66
C ILE A 7 -26.67 -6.49 -2.26
N ASP A 8 -27.72 -6.27 -1.48
CA ASP A 8 -27.56 -5.81 -0.13
C ASP A 8 -26.86 -6.80 0.77
N ASN A 9 -26.85 -8.07 0.38
CA ASN A 9 -26.20 -9.10 1.19
C ASN A 9 -24.78 -9.38 0.77
N ILE A 10 -24.33 -8.74 -0.27
CA ILE A 10 -22.97 -8.94 -0.73
C ILE A 10 -22.03 -8.10 0.12
N LYS A 11 -21.11 -8.78 0.79
CA LYS A 11 -20.11 -8.07 1.56
C LYS A 11 -19.04 -7.56 0.60
N MET A 12 -18.76 -6.28 0.73
CA MET A 12 -17.69 -5.68 -0.04
C MET A 12 -16.44 -5.60 0.81
N ASN A 13 -15.33 -5.73 0.16
CA ASN A 13 -14.01 -5.56 0.74
C ASN A 13 -13.41 -4.25 0.24
N THR A 14 -12.19 -3.95 0.64
CA THR A 14 -11.52 -2.71 0.25
C THR A 14 -10.25 -3.04 -0.50
N LYS A 15 -10.12 -2.49 -1.70
CA LYS A 15 -8.95 -2.71 -2.54
C LYS A 15 -8.07 -1.46 -2.53
N LEU A 16 -6.82 -1.66 -2.16
CA LEU A 16 -5.79 -0.64 -2.25
C LEU A 16 -4.94 -0.92 -3.46
N THR A 17 -4.75 0.07 -4.31
CA THR A 17 -3.85 -0.03 -5.46
C THR A 17 -2.70 0.93 -5.23
N TYR A 18 -1.47 0.44 -5.39
CA TYR A 18 -0.30 1.28 -5.27
C TYR A 18 0.76 0.84 -6.27
N LYS A 19 1.75 1.67 -6.47
CA LYS A 19 2.79 1.37 -7.45
C LYS A 19 4.13 1.92 -6.98
N TYR A 20 5.17 1.37 -7.57
CA TYR A 20 6.53 1.87 -7.43
C TYR A 20 7.01 2.34 -8.78
N VAL A 21 7.64 3.50 -8.81
CA VAL A 21 8.22 4.06 -10.02
C VAL A 21 9.64 4.47 -9.67
N ASP A 22 10.64 3.88 -10.33
CA ASP A 22 12.02 4.25 -10.07
C ASP A 22 12.40 5.53 -10.84
N LYS A 23 13.63 5.98 -10.66
CA LYS A 23 14.04 7.24 -11.29
C LYS A 23 14.13 7.15 -12.80
N SER A 24 14.17 5.93 -13.35
CA SER A 24 14.17 5.71 -14.79
C SER A 24 12.79 5.45 -15.34
N ASN A 25 11.75 5.61 -14.50
CA ASN A 25 10.35 5.41 -14.87
C ASN A 25 9.94 3.97 -15.13
N PHE A 26 10.70 3.00 -14.65
CA PHE A 26 10.20 1.64 -14.62
C PHE A 26 9.19 1.51 -13.50
N GLU A 27 8.10 0.82 -13.76
CA GLU A 27 6.98 0.74 -12.83
C GLU A 27 6.63 -0.70 -12.49
N GLU A 28 6.13 -0.86 -11.29
CA GLU A 28 5.51 -2.09 -10.85
C GLU A 28 4.30 -1.69 -10.01
N SER A 29 3.17 -2.35 -10.19
CA SER A 29 1.97 -2.01 -9.40
C SER A 29 1.40 -3.25 -8.73
N ARG A 30 0.60 -3.04 -7.70
CA ARG A 30 0.03 -4.13 -6.92
C ARG A 30 -1.32 -3.71 -6.36
N GLN A 31 -2.21 -4.69 -6.23
CA GLN A 31 -3.49 -4.51 -5.59
C GLN A 31 -3.55 -5.42 -4.37
N ILE A 32 -3.97 -4.85 -3.25
CA ILE A 32 -4.15 -5.58 -2.00
C ILE A 32 -5.61 -5.44 -1.61
N VAL A 33 -6.23 -6.54 -1.20
CA VAL A 33 -7.63 -6.51 -0.78
C VAL A 33 -7.71 -6.84 0.70
N PHE A 34 -8.24 -5.91 1.46
CA PHE A 34 -8.47 -6.05 2.90
C PHE A 34 -9.94 -6.36 3.14
N GLY A 35 -10.24 -6.98 4.28
CA GLY A 35 -11.62 -7.31 4.62
C GLY A 35 -12.44 -6.08 5.00
N GLY A 36 -13.70 -6.09 4.59
CA GLY A 36 -14.64 -5.04 4.96
C GLY A 36 -14.51 -3.78 4.16
N GLU A 37 -15.52 -2.94 4.28
CA GLU A 37 -15.54 -1.64 3.64
C GLU A 37 -15.08 -0.56 4.60
N VAL A 38 -14.58 0.54 4.07
CA VAL A 38 -14.20 1.68 4.87
C VAL A 38 -15.04 2.88 4.50
N THR A 39 -15.20 3.78 5.46
CA THR A 39 -15.93 5.02 5.25
C THR A 39 -15.03 6.04 4.56
N ASN A 40 -15.65 7.08 4.03
CA ASN A 40 -14.89 8.20 3.46
C ASN A 40 -14.01 8.86 4.52
N LEU A 41 -14.47 8.88 5.76
CA LEU A 41 -13.66 9.44 6.83
C LEU A 41 -12.36 8.68 7.01
N LEU A 42 -12.43 7.35 7.02
CA LEU A 42 -11.23 6.54 7.17
C LEU A 42 -10.29 6.70 5.96
N THR A 43 -10.86 6.74 4.77
CA THR A 43 -10.06 6.96 3.57
C THR A 43 -9.35 8.31 3.63
N ASN A 44 -10.03 9.33 4.12
CA ASN A 44 -9.42 10.64 4.26
C ASN A 44 -8.29 10.65 5.28
N LEU A 45 -8.45 9.92 6.38
CA LEU A 45 -7.38 9.81 7.37
C LEU A 45 -6.17 9.11 6.77
N PHE A 46 -6.42 8.07 5.97
CA PHE A 46 -5.35 7.35 5.29
C PHE A 46 -4.59 8.28 4.36
N THR A 47 -5.29 9.01 3.50
CA THR A 47 -4.62 9.86 2.52
C THR A 47 -3.89 11.02 3.16
N ARG A 48 -4.37 11.50 4.30
CA ARG A 48 -3.65 12.56 5.02
C ARG A 48 -2.33 12.09 5.59
N HIS A 49 -2.20 10.79 5.87
CA HIS A 49 -0.97 10.26 6.43
C HIS A 49 0.09 9.98 5.36
N LEU A 50 -0.28 10.00 4.10
CA LEU A 50 0.68 9.83 3.01
C LEU A 50 1.66 11.00 3.00
N LYS A 51 2.92 10.71 2.72
CA LYS A 51 3.91 11.76 2.57
C LYS A 51 3.56 12.60 1.35
N VAL A 52 3.46 13.89 1.54
CA VAL A 52 3.00 14.90 0.57
C VAL A 52 1.72 14.45 -0.15
N GLY A 53 0.85 13.73 0.57
CA GLY A 53 -0.43 13.30 0.03
C GLY A 53 -0.33 12.19 -1.01
N LYS A 54 0.83 11.55 -1.17
CA LYS A 54 1.03 10.65 -2.28
C LYS A 54 1.83 9.40 -1.94
N PHE A 55 2.81 9.48 -1.04
CA PHE A 55 3.80 8.43 -0.88
C PHE A 55 3.74 7.72 0.47
N PHE A 56 4.15 6.46 0.46
CA PHE A 56 4.30 5.69 1.71
C PHE A 56 5.37 4.62 1.51
N ILE A 57 5.74 3.96 2.61
CA ILE A 57 6.76 2.90 2.59
C ILE A 57 6.07 1.59 2.94
N PRO A 58 5.81 0.72 1.95
CA PRO A 58 4.96 -0.45 2.15
C PRO A 58 5.39 -1.38 3.27
N HIS A 59 6.68 -1.74 3.34
CA HIS A 59 7.07 -2.74 4.34
C HIS A 59 6.90 -2.24 5.78
N GLN A 60 6.85 -0.92 5.98
CA GLN A 60 6.65 -0.39 7.33
C GLN A 60 5.20 -0.53 7.78
N VAL A 61 4.31 -0.90 6.88
CA VAL A 61 2.92 -1.25 7.21
C VAL A 61 2.59 -2.66 6.75
N TYR A 62 3.62 -3.49 6.61
CA TYR A 62 3.49 -4.91 6.29
C TYR A 62 2.83 -5.18 4.94
N LEU A 63 3.18 -4.38 3.95
CA LEU A 63 2.81 -4.59 2.56
C LEU A 63 4.07 -4.87 1.73
N PRO A 64 3.91 -5.53 0.58
CA PRO A 64 5.06 -5.84 -0.27
C PRO A 64 5.73 -4.61 -0.84
N ASP A 65 7.07 -4.62 -0.84
CA ASP A 65 7.86 -3.65 -1.58
C ASP A 65 7.93 -4.12 -3.02
N LEU A 66 7.64 -3.24 -3.97
CA LEU A 66 7.52 -3.64 -5.36
C LEU A 66 8.80 -3.48 -6.15
N GLN A 67 9.74 -2.65 -5.68
CA GLN A 67 10.99 -2.46 -6.41
C GLN A 67 11.79 -3.75 -6.53
N THR A 68 11.60 -4.69 -5.62
CA THR A 68 12.31 -5.96 -5.67
C THR A 68 11.87 -6.82 -6.86
N ASP A 69 10.75 -6.47 -7.48
CA ASP A 69 10.28 -7.19 -8.66
C ASP A 69 10.90 -6.64 -9.95
N LEU A 70 11.58 -5.51 -9.89
CA LEU A 70 12.22 -4.94 -11.06
C LEU A 70 13.55 -5.62 -11.32
N ILE A 71 13.82 -5.83 -12.60
CA ILE A 71 14.97 -6.64 -13.00
C ILE A 71 16.30 -6.01 -12.60
N CYS A 72 16.36 -4.70 -12.50
CA CYS A 72 17.57 -4.00 -12.16
C CYS A 72 17.75 -3.72 -10.68
N PHE A 73 16.82 -4.19 -9.85
CA PHE A 73 16.91 -3.94 -8.43
C PHE A 73 18.05 -4.77 -7.79
N PRO A 74 18.86 -4.20 -6.89
CA PRO A 74 18.91 -2.80 -6.50
C PRO A 74 19.81 -1.99 -7.43
N SER A 75 19.49 -0.73 -7.59
CA SER A 75 20.27 0.16 -8.44
C SER A 75 20.23 1.57 -7.85
N ASP A 76 21.03 2.47 -8.44
CA ASP A 76 21.04 3.86 -8.00
C ASP A 76 19.75 4.58 -8.28
N ASP A 77 18.89 4.00 -9.13
CA ASP A 77 17.59 4.59 -9.44
C ASP A 77 16.51 4.21 -8.43
N ASP A 78 16.83 3.31 -7.50
CA ASP A 78 15.85 2.83 -6.54
C ASP A 78 15.73 3.72 -5.32
N HIS A 79 14.53 3.76 -4.77
CA HIS A 79 14.24 4.47 -3.53
C HIS A 79 13.17 3.68 -2.77
N VAL A 80 12.73 4.19 -1.64
CA VAL A 80 11.84 3.44 -0.77
C VAL A 80 10.36 3.79 -0.94
N TRP A 81 10.06 4.91 -1.60
CA TRP A 81 8.71 5.45 -1.62
C TRP A 81 7.87 4.84 -2.71
N HIS A 82 6.64 4.43 -2.34
CA HIS A 82 5.65 3.93 -3.28
C HIS A 82 4.50 4.92 -3.36
N GLU A 83 3.79 4.91 -4.48
CA GLU A 83 2.72 5.87 -4.74
C GLU A 83 1.36 5.23 -4.53
N TYR A 84 0.54 5.91 -3.76
CA TYR A 84 -0.86 5.56 -3.62
C TYR A 84 -1.57 5.88 -4.95
N VAL A 85 -2.35 4.92 -5.45
CA VAL A 85 -3.13 5.13 -6.65
C VAL A 85 -4.61 5.27 -6.32
N SER A 86 -5.18 4.30 -5.59
CA SER A 86 -6.59 4.35 -5.25
C SER A 86 -6.93 3.41 -4.11
N MET A 87 -8.06 3.66 -3.47
CA MET A 87 -8.63 2.77 -2.48
C MET A 87 -10.14 2.84 -2.60
N GLY A 88 -10.78 1.69 -2.72
CA GLY A 88 -12.22 1.67 -2.87
C GLY A 88 -12.81 0.28 -2.68
N PRO A 89 -14.14 0.18 -2.73
CA PRO A 89 -14.81 -1.09 -2.51
C PRO A 89 -14.60 -2.06 -3.66
N THR A 90 -14.60 -3.34 -3.32
CA THR A 90 -14.43 -4.40 -4.31
C THR A 90 -15.14 -5.66 -3.84
N ALA A 91 -15.60 -6.47 -4.78
CA ALA A 91 -16.14 -7.79 -4.47
C ALA A 91 -15.04 -8.86 -4.51
N ASP A 92 -13.81 -8.49 -4.76
CA ASP A 92 -12.69 -9.43 -4.84
C ASP A 92 -12.44 -10.10 -3.49
N TYR A 93 -11.84 -11.29 -3.54
CA TYR A 93 -11.47 -11.99 -2.31
C TYR A 93 -10.33 -11.27 -1.61
N VAL A 94 -10.34 -11.37 -0.29
CA VAL A 94 -9.30 -10.79 0.57
C VAL A 94 -7.95 -11.43 0.26
N THR A 95 -6.93 -10.60 0.12
CA THR A 95 -5.54 -11.06 -0.06
C THR A 95 -4.66 -10.70 1.12
N ASP A 96 -5.13 -9.84 2.02
CA ASP A 96 -4.43 -9.49 3.26
C ASP A 96 -5.41 -9.73 4.40
N ASN A 97 -4.99 -10.46 5.41
CA ASN A 97 -5.89 -10.91 6.47
C ASN A 97 -6.46 -9.83 7.35
N ARG A 98 -5.93 -8.62 7.27
CA ARG A 98 -6.40 -7.54 8.12
C ARG A 98 -7.72 -6.98 7.61
N ASP A 99 -8.56 -6.52 8.53
CA ASP A 99 -9.67 -5.68 8.15
C ASP A 99 -9.13 -4.36 7.65
N ALA A 100 -9.83 -3.74 6.72
CA ALA A 100 -9.40 -2.47 6.16
C ALA A 100 -9.26 -1.40 7.24
N SER A 101 -10.18 -1.38 8.20
CA SER A 101 -10.11 -0.40 9.29
C SER A 101 -8.87 -0.63 10.17
N THR A 102 -8.52 -1.89 10.41
CA THR A 102 -7.31 -2.21 11.18
C THR A 102 -6.06 -1.77 10.43
N PHE A 103 -6.03 -2.05 9.13
CA PHE A 103 -4.91 -1.63 8.31
C PHE A 103 -4.74 -0.11 8.34
N ILE A 104 -5.84 0.62 8.19
CA ILE A 104 -5.77 2.09 8.19
C ILE A 104 -5.30 2.61 9.54
N ALA A 105 -5.76 2.00 10.64
CA ALA A 105 -5.30 2.41 11.96
C ALA A 105 -3.79 2.20 12.12
N GLN A 106 -3.28 1.06 11.65
CA GLN A 106 -1.85 0.79 11.69
C GLN A 106 -1.07 1.77 10.81
N PHE A 107 -1.61 2.03 9.62
CA PHE A 107 -1.00 2.95 8.66
C PHE A 107 -0.87 4.34 9.29
N CYS A 108 -1.95 4.83 9.88
CA CYS A 108 -1.95 6.17 10.45
C CYS A 108 -1.09 6.28 11.72
N ALA A 109 -0.77 5.16 12.34
CA ALA A 109 0.09 5.15 13.51
C ALA A 109 1.57 4.99 13.17
N THR A 110 1.90 4.81 11.90
CA THR A 110 3.26 4.51 11.48
C THR A 110 3.99 5.78 11.07
N PRO A 111 5.07 6.14 11.75
CA PRO A 111 5.91 7.23 11.26
C PRO A 111 6.81 6.68 10.15
N TRP A 112 6.86 7.38 9.03
CA TRP A 112 7.70 6.94 7.93
C TRP A 112 9.16 7.19 8.27
N ASN A 113 9.99 6.16 8.12
CA ASN A 113 11.42 6.26 8.42
C ASN A 113 12.19 5.82 7.17
N GLU A 114 12.57 6.79 6.38
CA GLU A 114 13.25 6.54 5.10
C GLU A 114 14.60 5.87 5.28
N GLU A 115 15.35 6.31 6.25
CA GLU A 115 16.68 5.78 6.47
C GLU A 115 16.63 4.30 6.85
N ARG A 116 15.72 3.94 7.74
CA ARG A 116 15.56 2.55 8.12
C ARG A 116 15.08 1.72 6.93
N ALA A 117 14.20 2.29 6.12
CA ALA A 117 13.71 1.59 4.94
C ALA A 117 14.82 1.35 3.93
N MET A 118 15.72 2.30 3.75
CA MET A 118 16.85 2.11 2.86
C MET A 118 17.74 0.98 3.35
N GLN A 119 17.98 0.90 4.65
CA GLN A 119 18.74 -0.19 5.22
C GLN A 119 18.06 -1.52 4.99
N HIS A 120 16.75 -1.56 5.21
CA HIS A 120 15.98 -2.78 5.04
C HIS A 120 16.05 -3.31 3.60
N LEU A 121 16.05 -2.41 2.63
CA LEU A 121 16.08 -2.78 1.22
C LEU A 121 17.49 -2.93 0.64
N GLY A 122 18.49 -2.64 1.43
CA GLY A 122 19.86 -2.67 0.93
C GLY A 122 20.21 -1.50 0.05
N LEU A 123 19.45 -0.42 0.10
CA LEU A 123 19.69 0.79 -0.68
C LEU A 123 20.47 1.78 0.16
N ARG A 124 21.67 1.35 0.64
CA ARG A 124 22.31 2.23 1.53
C ARG A 124 22.91 3.40 0.85
N GLU A 125 23.05 4.36 1.62
CA GLU A 125 23.58 5.57 1.19
C GLU A 125 25.01 5.45 0.93
N ALA A 126 25.41 5.72 -0.23
CA ALA A 126 26.81 5.71 -0.54
C ALA A 126 27.58 6.66 0.33
N VAL A 127 26.94 7.70 0.75
CA VAL A 127 27.66 8.68 1.53
C VAL A 127 28.01 8.24 2.89
N LEU A 128 27.44 7.19 3.35
CA LEU A 128 27.80 6.68 4.65
C LEU A 128 29.16 6.04 4.62
N ALA A 129 29.67 5.90 3.48
CA ALA A 129 31.00 5.37 3.35
C ALA A 129 31.99 6.34 3.94
#